data_43cac2b8d1d2bd85a19b725d95a23e5b
#
_entry.id   43cac2b8d1d2bd85a19b725d95a23e5b
#
_cell.length_a   1.000
_cell.length_b   1.000
_cell.length_c   1.000
_cell.angle_alpha   90.00
_cell.angle_beta   90.00
_cell.angle_gamma   90.00
#
_symmetry.space_group_name_H-M   'P 1'
#
loop_
_entity.id
_entity.type
_entity.pdbx_description
1 polymer ?
#
loop_
_entity_poly.entity_id
_entity_poly.type
_entity_poly.pdbx_seq_one_letter_code
_entity_poly.pdbx_strand_id
1 'polypeptide(L)'
;HSGGSYGSKQLIPHLALQAIALARETGRAVKLMMDRTDHMLSYELRQGSRIRGKVGITEDGIISAIQGMWYIDSGMSSTYAQAMTAVGLGEAQAFCGKCKNWDLDTMLIATNHSSQAPIRGFGGQELKGALIPLVCTAIRAAHMDPYEVFKKNFVKAGDSYIWRDYKWWEVRSVDFTAAFEESAAKFGWKDKWKGWEVPTWVSEDGKRAIGVGVGVHGNADIGEDPTEGFVKLHPFGSVTVEMCIGETGGAQRHAIQKMVAEVMKVPFDGVQLVNSDTHGTGYDAGMIGSRGTITMGTCAVRAANDARKKLLKMAAEKLHMGVDDLDTEDFLVFPKADPQMRLPWIAITGTPEMTITGMGLYQQNFDKPNFALYFAEVEVNLETGEAKLLRALEGTDVGQIIDPVNVRMQAEGSFGAAGADTALFEEMVMDKKLGRFVSGNMIDYKWRTFNEFPPFDTVILEGQFDTESFHALGFGEISGSPAPSAILMAVSNAIGTEVKEYPTTPTVVLKAMGKIK
;
A
#
# COMPACT_ATOMS: atom_id res chain seq x y z
N HIS A 1 -8.21 -16.82 8.31
CA HIS A 1 -7.60 -16.38 7.05
C HIS A 1 -8.66 -15.81 6.11
N SER A 2 -8.47 -14.58 5.64
CA SER A 2 -9.42 -13.91 4.76
C SER A 2 -9.29 -14.31 3.29
N GLY A 3 -8.20 -14.96 2.88
CA GLY A 3 -7.90 -15.28 1.49
C GLY A 3 -7.59 -14.04 0.65
N GLY A 4 -6.97 -13.03 1.26
CA GLY A 4 -6.79 -11.69 0.71
C GLY A 4 -7.98 -10.79 1.03
N SER A 5 -7.74 -9.55 1.39
CA SER A 5 -8.78 -8.56 1.65
C SER A 5 -8.75 -7.44 0.61
N TYR A 6 -7.58 -6.87 0.37
CA TYR A 6 -7.37 -5.67 -0.45
C TYR A 6 -8.24 -4.47 -0.05
N GLY A 7 -8.95 -4.56 1.08
CA GLY A 7 -9.87 -3.56 1.61
C GLY A 7 -11.35 -3.95 1.54
N SER A 8 -11.81 -4.65 0.53
CA SER A 8 -13.23 -4.97 0.33
C SER A 8 -13.85 -5.87 1.42
N LYS A 9 -13.04 -6.56 2.22
CA LYS A 9 -13.50 -7.41 3.33
C LYS A 9 -13.46 -6.72 4.71
N GLN A 10 -13.29 -5.41 4.75
CA GLN A 10 -13.34 -4.63 5.99
C GLN A 10 -14.76 -4.46 6.53
N LEU A 11 -15.74 -4.50 5.66
CA LEU A 11 -17.14 -4.45 6.02
C LEU A 11 -17.65 -5.77 6.55
N ILE A 12 -18.75 -5.72 7.31
CA ILE A 12 -19.55 -6.92 7.57
C ILE A 12 -20.20 -7.31 6.25
N PRO A 13 -19.71 -8.37 5.58
CA PRO A 13 -20.29 -8.75 4.28
C PRO A 13 -21.75 -9.14 4.44
N HIS A 14 -22.56 -8.90 3.43
CA HIS A 14 -23.96 -9.31 3.42
C HIS A 14 -24.14 -10.78 3.77
N LEU A 15 -23.20 -11.62 3.34
CA LEU A 15 -23.16 -13.03 3.71
C LEU A 15 -23.04 -13.28 5.22
N ALA A 16 -22.30 -12.42 5.94
CA ALA A 16 -22.18 -12.58 7.39
C ALA A 16 -23.52 -12.34 8.08
N LEU A 17 -24.28 -11.31 7.66
CA LEU A 17 -25.61 -11.05 8.18
C LEU A 17 -26.58 -12.20 7.88
N GLN A 18 -26.52 -12.75 6.67
CA GLN A 18 -27.31 -13.91 6.28
C GLN A 18 -26.93 -15.16 7.09
N ALA A 19 -25.62 -15.41 7.28
CA ALA A 19 -25.14 -16.53 8.08
C ALA A 19 -25.58 -16.41 9.55
N ILE A 20 -25.51 -15.21 10.12
CA ILE A 20 -25.97 -14.92 11.49
C ILE A 20 -27.48 -15.17 11.62
N ALA A 21 -28.28 -14.67 10.68
CA ALA A 21 -29.73 -14.88 10.69
C ALA A 21 -30.08 -16.37 10.61
N LEU A 22 -29.46 -17.11 9.69
CA LEU A 22 -29.67 -18.54 9.54
C LEU A 22 -29.19 -19.35 10.76
N ALA A 23 -28.05 -18.99 11.34
CA ALA A 23 -27.53 -19.65 12.54
C ALA A 23 -28.48 -19.44 13.74
N ARG A 24 -29.03 -18.24 13.87
CA ARG A 24 -29.99 -17.89 14.91
C ARG A 24 -31.32 -18.68 14.74
N GLU A 25 -31.82 -18.76 13.51
CA GLU A 25 -33.09 -19.45 13.21
C GLU A 25 -32.94 -20.96 13.36
N THR A 26 -31.83 -21.53 12.93
CA THR A 26 -31.63 -22.99 12.94
C THR A 26 -31.01 -23.53 14.23
N GLY A 27 -30.43 -22.69 15.07
CA GLY A 27 -29.63 -23.09 16.24
C GLY A 27 -28.35 -23.89 15.87
N ARG A 28 -27.87 -23.79 14.63
CA ARG A 28 -26.72 -24.56 14.11
C ARG A 28 -25.63 -23.65 13.56
N ALA A 29 -24.42 -24.18 13.45
CA ALA A 29 -23.34 -23.52 12.73
C ALA A 29 -23.69 -23.43 11.24
N VAL A 30 -23.52 -22.24 10.64
CA VAL A 30 -23.82 -21.97 9.24
C VAL A 30 -22.55 -21.47 8.54
N LYS A 31 -22.27 -22.02 7.35
CA LYS A 31 -21.23 -21.56 6.44
C LYS A 31 -21.89 -21.15 5.11
N LEU A 32 -21.68 -19.89 4.72
CA LEU A 32 -22.07 -19.38 3.40
C LEU A 32 -20.84 -19.07 2.57
N MET A 33 -20.89 -19.37 1.29
CA MET A 33 -19.88 -19.02 0.31
C MET A 33 -20.57 -18.52 -0.96
N MET A 34 -20.04 -17.43 -1.52
CA MET A 34 -20.35 -17.04 -2.90
C MET A 34 -19.51 -17.88 -3.86
N ASP A 35 -20.07 -18.27 -4.97
CA ASP A 35 -19.28 -18.66 -6.11
C ASP A 35 -18.63 -17.44 -6.77
N ARG A 36 -17.80 -17.63 -7.78
CA ARG A 36 -17.09 -16.52 -8.42
C ARG A 36 -18.03 -15.59 -9.18
N THR A 37 -19.04 -16.11 -9.80
CA THR A 37 -20.03 -15.34 -10.56
C THR A 37 -20.85 -14.46 -9.64
N ASP A 38 -21.38 -15.02 -8.55
CA ASP A 38 -22.10 -14.25 -7.52
C ASP A 38 -21.23 -13.14 -6.95
N HIS A 39 -19.96 -13.45 -6.65
CA HIS A 39 -19.02 -12.48 -6.13
C HIS A 39 -18.79 -11.32 -7.11
N MET A 40 -18.54 -11.60 -8.40
CA MET A 40 -18.28 -10.56 -9.41
C MET A 40 -19.51 -9.70 -9.72
N LEU A 41 -20.71 -10.26 -9.61
CA LEU A 41 -21.95 -9.55 -9.96
C LEU A 41 -22.57 -8.76 -8.80
N SER A 42 -22.32 -9.16 -7.55
CA SER A 42 -23.01 -8.60 -6.39
C SER A 42 -22.10 -8.01 -5.33
N TYR A 43 -20.78 -8.29 -5.39
CA TYR A 43 -19.84 -7.76 -4.42
C TYR A 43 -19.38 -6.35 -4.78
N GLU A 44 -18.70 -5.73 -3.85
CA GLU A 44 -18.26 -4.35 -3.96
C GLU A 44 -17.11 -4.18 -4.95
N LEU A 45 -17.04 -3.03 -5.60
CA LEU A 45 -16.11 -2.73 -6.69
C LEU A 45 -15.19 -1.55 -6.33
N ARG A 46 -14.06 -1.43 -7.05
CA ARG A 46 -13.29 -0.19 -7.09
C ARG A 46 -14.07 0.89 -7.83
N GLN A 47 -14.02 2.11 -7.34
CA GLN A 47 -14.75 3.24 -7.92
C GLN A 47 -14.20 3.64 -9.29
N GLY A 48 -15.10 3.82 -10.25
CA GLY A 48 -14.79 4.59 -11.44
C GLY A 48 -14.69 6.08 -11.10
N SER A 49 -13.72 6.76 -11.69
CA SER A 49 -13.55 8.20 -11.44
C SER A 49 -13.20 8.98 -12.70
N ARG A 50 -13.52 10.27 -12.68
CA ARG A 50 -13.20 11.21 -13.75
C ARG A 50 -12.86 12.57 -13.16
N ILE A 51 -11.78 13.18 -13.65
CA ILE A 51 -11.44 14.55 -13.29
C ILE A 51 -11.56 15.49 -14.49
N ARG A 52 -12.00 16.70 -14.23
CA ARG A 52 -11.92 17.81 -15.18
C ARG A 52 -11.31 19.00 -14.46
N GLY A 53 -10.25 19.57 -15.00
CA GLY A 53 -9.58 20.65 -14.28
C GLY A 53 -8.46 21.30 -15.04
N LYS A 54 -7.73 22.12 -14.31
CA LYS A 54 -6.55 22.87 -14.77
C LYS A 54 -5.44 22.65 -13.76
N VAL A 55 -4.21 22.61 -14.25
CA VAL A 55 -3.01 22.54 -13.44
C VAL A 55 -2.09 23.70 -13.81
N GLY A 56 -1.68 24.47 -12.83
CA GLY A 56 -0.63 25.47 -12.98
C GLY A 56 0.73 24.85 -12.68
N ILE A 57 1.69 25.05 -13.57
CA ILE A 57 3.07 24.67 -13.39
C ILE A 57 3.97 25.88 -13.68
N THR A 58 4.98 26.09 -12.84
CA THR A 58 5.95 27.16 -13.01
C THR A 58 7.03 26.78 -14.03
N GLU A 59 7.78 27.76 -14.54
CA GLU A 59 8.89 27.55 -15.48
C GLU A 59 9.98 26.62 -14.91
N ASP A 60 10.13 26.57 -13.60
CA ASP A 60 11.08 25.68 -12.92
C ASP A 60 10.48 24.31 -12.51
N GLY A 61 9.24 24.01 -12.93
CA GLY A 61 8.60 22.70 -12.74
C GLY A 61 7.89 22.49 -11.41
N ILE A 62 7.56 23.56 -10.66
CA ILE A 62 6.72 23.45 -9.47
C ILE A 62 5.25 23.43 -9.87
N ILE A 63 4.50 22.45 -9.38
CA ILE A 63 3.05 22.41 -9.48
C ILE A 63 2.50 23.47 -8.52
N SER A 64 1.98 24.57 -9.03
CA SER A 64 1.63 25.77 -8.26
C SER A 64 0.15 25.85 -7.91
N ALA A 65 -0.74 25.26 -8.71
CA ALA A 65 -2.17 25.29 -8.49
C ALA A 65 -2.86 24.08 -9.15
N ILE A 66 -3.90 23.58 -8.54
CA ILE A 66 -4.79 22.56 -9.09
C ILE A 66 -6.23 23.03 -8.87
N GLN A 67 -6.99 23.14 -9.95
CA GLN A 67 -8.41 23.51 -9.93
C GLN A 67 -9.23 22.51 -10.71
N GLY A 68 -10.39 22.12 -10.22
CA GLY A 68 -11.27 21.23 -10.97
C GLY A 68 -12.40 20.58 -10.20
N MET A 69 -12.98 19.59 -10.85
CA MET A 69 -14.05 18.75 -10.31
C MET A 69 -13.68 17.28 -10.49
N TRP A 70 -13.70 16.53 -9.39
CA TRP A 70 -13.52 15.09 -9.38
C TRP A 70 -14.88 14.40 -9.23
N TYR A 71 -15.28 13.67 -10.25
CA TYR A 71 -16.50 12.86 -10.27
C TYR A 71 -16.17 11.43 -9.90
N ILE A 72 -16.96 10.84 -9.00
CA ILE A 72 -16.74 9.50 -8.45
C ILE A 72 -18.04 8.72 -8.55
N ASP A 73 -17.98 7.54 -9.16
CA ASP A 73 -19.10 6.60 -9.14
C ASP A 73 -19.18 5.95 -7.75
N SER A 74 -20.23 6.21 -7.00
CA SER A 74 -20.44 5.64 -5.66
C SER A 74 -21.27 4.34 -5.67
N GLY A 75 -21.74 3.91 -6.85
CA GLY A 75 -22.68 2.80 -6.94
C GLY A 75 -24.00 3.10 -6.24
N MET A 76 -24.67 2.05 -5.77
CA MET A 76 -25.97 2.16 -5.08
C MET A 76 -25.85 2.64 -3.62
N SER A 77 -24.66 2.71 -3.05
CA SER A 77 -24.41 3.15 -1.67
C SER A 77 -23.13 4.00 -1.57
N SER A 78 -23.24 5.13 -0.89
CA SER A 78 -22.12 6.05 -0.66
C SER A 78 -21.37 5.80 0.66
N THR A 79 -21.58 4.69 1.34
CA THR A 79 -21.09 4.42 2.70
C THR A 79 -19.59 4.71 2.87
N TYR A 80 -18.76 4.30 1.92
CA TYR A 80 -17.31 4.55 1.96
C TYR A 80 -16.84 5.65 1.00
N ALA A 81 -17.65 6.01 0.01
CA ALA A 81 -17.21 6.94 -1.04
C ALA A 81 -16.77 8.30 -0.47
N GLN A 82 -17.42 8.79 0.57
CA GLN A 82 -17.05 10.04 1.24
C GLN A 82 -15.68 9.93 1.94
N ALA A 83 -15.47 8.87 2.71
CA ALA A 83 -14.19 8.64 3.41
C ALA A 83 -13.04 8.45 2.41
N MET A 84 -13.26 7.67 1.34
CA MET A 84 -12.29 7.45 0.28
C MET A 84 -11.95 8.76 -0.45
N THR A 85 -12.92 9.64 -0.64
CA THR A 85 -12.70 10.96 -1.23
C THR A 85 -11.78 11.82 -0.38
N ALA A 86 -12.05 11.89 0.92
CA ALA A 86 -11.23 12.68 1.86
C ALA A 86 -9.78 12.15 1.93
N VAL A 87 -9.62 10.82 2.02
CA VAL A 87 -8.29 10.19 2.01
C VAL A 87 -7.58 10.42 0.68
N GLY A 88 -8.26 10.22 -0.45
CA GLY A 88 -7.69 10.45 -1.78
C GLY A 88 -7.16 11.86 -1.97
N LEU A 89 -7.89 12.89 -1.50
CA LEU A 89 -7.45 14.28 -1.54
C LEU A 89 -6.19 14.53 -0.70
N GLY A 90 -6.12 13.95 0.51
CA GLY A 90 -4.93 14.02 1.36
C GLY A 90 -3.72 13.37 0.71
N GLU A 91 -3.87 12.13 0.23
CA GLU A 91 -2.80 11.37 -0.39
C GLU A 91 -2.30 11.98 -1.72
N ALA A 92 -3.17 12.63 -2.49
CA ALA A 92 -2.76 13.30 -3.71
C ALA A 92 -1.75 14.43 -3.43
N GLN A 93 -1.82 15.07 -2.28
CA GLN A 93 -0.90 16.13 -1.92
C GLN A 93 0.54 15.62 -1.70
N ALA A 94 0.75 14.33 -1.42
CA ALA A 94 2.08 13.78 -1.25
C ALA A 94 2.95 13.94 -2.50
N PHE A 95 2.42 13.71 -3.71
CA PHE A 95 3.19 13.88 -4.94
C PHE A 95 3.18 15.32 -5.47
N CYS A 96 2.34 16.18 -4.93
CA CYS A 96 2.21 17.60 -5.25
C CYS A 96 2.50 18.49 -4.03
N GLY A 97 3.36 18.09 -3.12
CA GLY A 97 3.56 18.73 -1.82
C GLY A 97 3.99 20.19 -1.86
N LYS A 98 4.52 20.65 -3.00
CA LYS A 98 4.83 22.07 -3.21
C LYS A 98 3.60 22.89 -3.58
N CYS A 99 2.52 22.26 -4.05
CA CYS A 99 1.28 22.93 -4.41
C CYS A 99 0.53 23.36 -3.14
N LYS A 100 0.30 24.66 -2.99
CA LYS A 100 -0.46 25.23 -1.86
C LYS A 100 -1.84 25.77 -2.27
N ASN A 101 -2.15 25.76 -3.57
CA ASN A 101 -3.39 26.31 -4.12
C ASN A 101 -4.24 25.17 -4.71
N TRP A 102 -5.15 24.67 -3.91
CA TRP A 102 -6.09 23.62 -4.27
C TRP A 102 -7.51 24.19 -4.29
N ASP A 103 -8.19 24.02 -5.41
CA ASP A 103 -9.61 24.32 -5.61
C ASP A 103 -10.24 23.13 -6.35
N LEU A 104 -10.31 21.98 -5.66
CA LEU A 104 -10.77 20.72 -6.21
C LEU A 104 -12.04 20.26 -5.50
N ASP A 105 -13.17 20.47 -6.17
CA ASP A 105 -14.45 19.96 -5.73
C ASP A 105 -14.61 18.47 -6.03
N THR A 106 -15.45 17.80 -5.28
CA THR A 106 -15.78 16.38 -5.47
C THR A 106 -17.27 16.16 -5.59
N MET A 107 -17.66 15.25 -6.48
CA MET A 107 -19.05 14.87 -6.68
C MET A 107 -19.20 13.36 -6.65
N LEU A 108 -19.89 12.85 -5.64
CA LEU A 108 -20.30 11.45 -5.56
C LEU A 108 -21.57 11.25 -6.39
N ILE A 109 -21.52 10.34 -7.35
CA ILE A 109 -22.62 10.04 -8.25
C ILE A 109 -23.21 8.69 -7.90
N ALA A 110 -24.44 8.66 -7.43
CA ALA A 110 -25.17 7.42 -7.24
C ALA A 110 -25.53 6.80 -8.59
N THR A 111 -25.25 5.53 -8.74
CA THR A 111 -25.51 4.76 -9.96
C THR A 111 -26.14 3.41 -9.62
N ASN A 112 -26.57 2.68 -10.64
CA ASN A 112 -27.12 1.32 -10.48
C ASN A 112 -26.04 0.22 -10.40
N HIS A 113 -24.77 0.61 -10.24
CA HIS A 113 -23.69 -0.34 -9.98
C HIS A 113 -23.76 -0.89 -8.56
N SER A 114 -23.06 -1.99 -8.31
CA SER A 114 -22.80 -2.47 -6.94
C SER A 114 -22.15 -1.37 -6.11
N SER A 115 -22.29 -1.44 -4.79
CA SER A 115 -21.65 -0.49 -3.87
C SER A 115 -20.16 -0.44 -4.10
N GLN A 116 -19.58 0.72 -3.88
CA GLN A 116 -18.12 0.88 -3.91
C GLN A 116 -17.52 0.54 -2.55
N ALA A 117 -16.36 -0.09 -2.55
CA ALA A 117 -15.65 -0.48 -1.34
C ALA A 117 -14.22 0.04 -1.29
N PRO A 118 -13.67 0.08 -0.08
CA PRO A 118 -12.24 0.24 0.08
C PRO A 118 -11.49 -0.83 -0.70
N ILE A 119 -10.63 -0.42 -1.60
CA ILE A 119 -9.69 -1.31 -2.27
C ILE A 119 -8.30 -0.68 -2.17
N ARG A 120 -7.26 -1.49 -2.07
CA ARG A 120 -5.85 -1.12 -1.94
C ARG A 120 -5.53 0.24 -2.54
N GLY A 121 -5.03 1.19 -1.71
CA GLY A 121 -4.86 2.60 -2.07
C GLY A 121 -6.05 3.51 -1.78
N PHE A 122 -7.11 3.03 -1.15
CA PHE A 122 -8.28 3.69 -0.52
C PHE A 122 -8.57 5.14 -0.96
N GLY A 123 -9.04 5.34 -2.18
CA GLY A 123 -9.32 6.68 -2.75
C GLY A 123 -8.09 7.36 -3.37
N GLY A 124 -6.90 7.10 -2.86
CA GLY A 124 -5.67 7.64 -3.42
C GLY A 124 -5.38 7.13 -4.82
N GLN A 125 -5.61 5.86 -5.10
CA GLN A 125 -5.44 5.33 -6.45
C GLN A 125 -6.51 5.88 -7.41
N GLU A 126 -7.76 6.00 -6.96
CA GLU A 126 -8.86 6.54 -7.76
C GLU A 126 -8.62 8.00 -8.15
N LEU A 127 -8.19 8.83 -7.20
CA LEU A 127 -7.87 10.22 -7.49
C LEU A 127 -6.58 10.35 -8.30
N LYS A 128 -5.50 9.72 -7.86
CA LYS A 128 -4.20 9.85 -8.55
C LYS A 128 -4.24 9.23 -9.94
N GLY A 129 -5.00 8.15 -10.14
CA GLY A 129 -5.26 7.59 -11.47
C GLY A 129 -5.92 8.57 -12.43
N ALA A 130 -6.72 9.53 -11.94
CA ALA A 130 -7.31 10.59 -12.73
C ALA A 130 -6.46 11.88 -12.72
N LEU A 131 -5.87 12.25 -11.58
CA LEU A 131 -5.16 13.51 -11.40
C LEU A 131 -3.76 13.50 -12.02
N ILE A 132 -3.00 12.40 -11.92
CA ILE A 132 -1.66 12.33 -12.52
C ILE A 132 -1.70 12.52 -14.04
N PRO A 133 -2.61 11.90 -14.82
CA PRO A 133 -2.76 12.21 -16.24
C PRO A 133 -3.06 13.68 -16.49
N LEU A 134 -3.91 14.33 -15.68
CA LEU A 134 -4.18 15.77 -15.78
C LEU A 134 -2.92 16.61 -15.51
N VAL A 135 -2.13 16.25 -14.50
CA VAL A 135 -0.82 16.88 -14.21
C VAL A 135 0.15 16.64 -15.36
N CYS A 136 0.20 15.43 -15.92
CA CYS A 136 1.03 15.13 -17.09
C CYS A 136 0.65 15.98 -18.32
N THR A 137 -0.63 16.33 -18.51
CA THR A 137 -1.06 17.26 -19.57
C THR A 137 -0.37 18.62 -19.42
N ALA A 138 -0.28 19.15 -18.18
CA ALA A 138 0.40 20.43 -17.93
C ALA A 138 1.93 20.31 -18.12
N ILE A 139 2.53 19.22 -17.62
CA ILE A 139 3.97 18.96 -17.78
C ILE A 139 4.35 18.82 -19.26
N ARG A 140 3.50 18.14 -20.04
CA ARG A 140 3.65 18.00 -21.50
C ARG A 140 3.56 19.34 -22.21
N ALA A 141 2.56 20.16 -21.87
CA ALA A 141 2.41 21.51 -22.43
C ALA A 141 3.60 22.44 -22.12
N ALA A 142 4.26 22.20 -20.99
CA ALA A 142 5.49 22.90 -20.61
C ALA A 142 6.77 22.26 -21.19
N HIS A 143 6.67 21.18 -21.95
CA HIS A 143 7.78 20.39 -22.50
C HIS A 143 8.82 19.92 -21.47
N MET A 144 8.39 19.67 -20.23
CA MET A 144 9.25 19.22 -19.13
C MET A 144 9.34 17.69 -19.04
N ASP A 145 10.41 17.20 -18.42
CA ASP A 145 10.57 15.79 -18.05
C ASP A 145 9.65 15.46 -16.85
N PRO A 146 8.68 14.56 -16.99
CA PRO A 146 7.76 14.21 -15.89
C PRO A 146 8.46 13.61 -14.68
N TYR A 147 9.53 12.84 -14.87
CA TYR A 147 10.32 12.30 -13.77
C TYR A 147 10.93 13.42 -12.91
N GLU A 148 11.55 14.42 -13.55
CA GLU A 148 12.15 15.53 -12.82
C GLU A 148 11.08 16.38 -12.10
N VAL A 149 9.92 16.59 -12.74
CA VAL A 149 8.81 17.30 -12.11
C VAL A 149 8.28 16.53 -10.89
N PHE A 150 8.05 15.23 -11.00
CA PHE A 150 7.58 14.44 -9.85
C PHE A 150 8.60 14.40 -8.71
N LYS A 151 9.89 14.16 -9.01
CA LYS A 151 10.97 14.19 -8.01
C LYS A 151 11.01 15.52 -7.27
N LYS A 152 10.86 16.63 -7.98
CA LYS A 152 10.90 17.97 -7.41
C LYS A 152 9.69 18.30 -6.51
N ASN A 153 8.51 17.80 -6.85
CA ASN A 153 7.26 18.13 -6.17
C ASN A 153 6.88 17.15 -5.06
N PHE A 154 7.50 15.96 -5.00
CA PHE A 154 7.18 15.00 -3.94
C PHE A 154 7.56 15.58 -2.57
N VAL A 155 6.72 15.29 -1.56
CA VAL A 155 6.95 15.78 -0.19
C VAL A 155 8.22 15.23 0.41
N LYS A 156 8.86 16.04 1.26
CA LYS A 156 10.00 15.66 2.08
C LYS A 156 9.94 16.35 3.44
N ALA A 157 10.81 15.96 4.35
CA ALA A 157 10.89 16.55 5.68
C ALA A 157 10.92 18.09 5.62
N GLY A 158 10.07 18.72 6.41
CA GLY A 158 9.84 20.16 6.45
C GLY A 158 8.74 20.68 5.51
N ASP A 159 8.22 19.85 4.61
CA ASP A 159 7.01 20.18 3.86
C ASP A 159 5.76 19.96 4.72
N SER A 160 4.62 20.44 4.26
CA SER A 160 3.33 20.21 4.90
C SER A 160 2.23 20.05 3.88
N TYR A 161 1.20 19.31 4.21
CA TYR A 161 0.00 19.14 3.39
C TYR A 161 -1.25 19.02 4.27
N ILE A 162 -2.44 19.16 3.66
CA ILE A 162 -3.72 19.04 4.36
C ILE A 162 -4.12 17.57 4.35
N TRP A 163 -4.39 17.01 5.52
CA TRP A 163 -4.88 15.65 5.67
C TRP A 163 -6.42 15.61 5.75
N ARG A 164 -6.97 14.41 5.86
CA ARG A 164 -8.42 14.14 5.87
C ARG A 164 -9.23 14.86 6.95
N ASP A 165 -8.55 15.36 8.00
CA ASP A 165 -9.15 16.16 9.06
C ASP A 165 -9.15 17.67 8.75
N TYR A 166 -8.75 18.02 7.52
CA TYR A 166 -8.61 19.41 7.02
C TYR A 166 -7.60 20.26 7.79
N LYS A 167 -6.66 19.63 8.51
CA LYS A 167 -5.54 20.30 9.17
C LYS A 167 -4.27 20.14 8.37
N TRP A 168 -3.38 21.13 8.52
CA TRP A 168 -2.03 21.03 7.99
C TRP A 168 -1.18 20.12 8.88
N TRP A 169 -0.62 19.09 8.27
CA TRP A 169 0.29 18.15 8.89
C TRP A 169 1.69 18.38 8.37
N GLU A 170 2.68 18.41 9.26
CA GLU A 170 4.09 18.52 8.92
C GLU A 170 4.67 17.16 8.58
N VAL A 171 5.37 17.07 7.45
CA VAL A 171 6.09 15.87 7.04
C VAL A 171 7.38 15.75 7.84
N ARG A 172 7.57 14.63 8.51
CA ARG A 172 8.74 14.38 9.36
C ARG A 172 9.60 13.27 8.78
N SER A 173 10.91 13.44 8.86
CA SER A 173 11.93 12.41 8.61
C SER A 173 11.84 11.60 7.30
N VAL A 174 11.18 12.10 6.25
CA VAL A 174 11.16 11.42 4.94
C VAL A 174 11.91 12.22 3.90
N ASP A 175 12.73 11.52 3.10
CA ASP A 175 13.33 12.02 1.87
C ASP A 175 13.51 10.83 0.91
N PHE A 176 12.73 10.80 -0.15
CA PHE A 176 12.73 9.73 -1.13
C PHE A 176 13.61 10.02 -2.36
N THR A 177 14.45 11.05 -2.31
CA THR A 177 15.31 11.46 -3.44
C THR A 177 16.18 10.31 -3.94
N ALA A 178 16.81 9.57 -3.04
CA ALA A 178 17.64 8.42 -3.41
C ALA A 178 16.83 7.33 -4.13
N ALA A 179 15.61 7.04 -3.65
CA ALA A 179 14.73 6.06 -4.29
C ALA A 179 14.31 6.49 -5.70
N PHE A 180 14.06 7.78 -5.93
CA PHE A 180 13.85 8.32 -7.27
C PHE A 180 15.07 8.09 -8.17
N GLU A 181 16.26 8.46 -7.70
CA GLU A 181 17.49 8.45 -8.50
C GLU A 181 17.96 7.03 -8.83
N GLU A 182 17.99 6.12 -7.85
CA GLU A 182 18.39 4.74 -8.08
C GLU A 182 17.40 3.99 -8.98
N SER A 183 16.10 4.25 -8.82
CA SER A 183 15.08 3.64 -9.67
C SER A 183 15.20 4.12 -11.12
N ALA A 184 15.37 5.42 -11.34
CA ALA A 184 15.55 5.99 -12.67
C ALA A 184 16.83 5.48 -13.35
N ALA A 185 17.93 5.38 -12.61
CA ALA A 185 19.20 4.85 -13.10
C ALA A 185 19.07 3.36 -13.49
N LYS A 186 18.45 2.53 -12.63
CA LYS A 186 18.23 1.10 -12.89
C LYS A 186 17.29 0.85 -14.07
N PHE A 187 16.26 1.67 -14.22
CA PHE A 187 15.36 1.60 -15.38
C PHE A 187 16.03 2.08 -16.66
N GLY A 188 16.97 3.00 -16.58
CA GLY A 188 17.62 3.66 -17.71
C GLY A 188 16.77 4.81 -18.27
N TRP A 189 16.07 5.55 -17.39
CA TRP A 189 15.15 6.63 -17.79
C TRP A 189 15.80 7.64 -18.73
N LYS A 190 16.98 8.14 -18.38
CA LYS A 190 17.71 9.16 -19.15
C LYS A 190 17.99 8.76 -20.60
N ASP A 191 18.25 7.47 -20.85
CA ASP A 191 18.54 6.96 -22.18
C ASP A 191 17.27 6.63 -22.98
N LYS A 192 16.18 6.32 -22.29
CA LYS A 192 14.91 5.90 -22.88
C LYS A 192 13.96 7.05 -23.14
N TRP A 193 13.90 8.03 -22.22
CA TRP A 193 13.04 9.20 -22.37
C TRP A 193 13.60 10.18 -23.37
N LYS A 194 12.87 10.46 -24.46
CA LYS A 194 13.29 11.36 -25.55
C LYS A 194 12.34 12.55 -25.74
N GLY A 195 11.34 12.67 -24.90
CA GLY A 195 10.30 13.70 -24.96
C GLY A 195 8.91 13.11 -25.15
N TRP A 196 7.89 13.94 -24.97
CA TRP A 196 6.49 13.52 -24.91
C TRP A 196 5.95 12.86 -26.18
N GLU A 197 6.33 13.37 -27.35
CA GLU A 197 5.89 12.87 -28.65
C GLU A 197 6.91 11.98 -29.35
N VAL A 198 7.98 11.61 -28.66
CA VAL A 198 9.09 10.87 -29.24
C VAL A 198 9.18 9.49 -28.59
N PRO A 199 8.72 8.44 -29.25
CA PRO A 199 8.86 7.08 -28.74
C PRO A 199 10.33 6.69 -28.60
N THR A 200 10.60 5.78 -27.68
CA THR A 200 11.95 5.24 -27.46
C THR A 200 12.45 4.49 -28.70
N TRP A 201 11.53 3.81 -29.39
CA TRP A 201 11.81 3.05 -30.59
C TRP A 201 10.57 2.92 -31.47
N VAL A 202 10.78 2.82 -32.78
CA VAL A 202 9.76 2.51 -33.78
C VAL A 202 10.30 1.41 -34.69
N SER A 203 9.45 0.44 -35.03
CA SER A 203 9.81 -0.65 -35.97
C SER A 203 10.07 -0.11 -37.38
N GLU A 204 10.88 -0.85 -38.15
CA GLU A 204 11.22 -0.46 -39.54
C GLU A 204 10.00 -0.28 -40.45
N ASP A 205 8.96 -1.10 -40.24
CA ASP A 205 7.68 -1.03 -40.96
C ASP A 205 6.73 0.05 -40.43
N GLY A 206 7.11 0.77 -39.36
CA GLY A 206 6.31 1.80 -38.72
C GLY A 206 5.05 1.32 -38.02
N LYS A 207 4.90 0.00 -37.79
CA LYS A 207 3.67 -0.58 -37.21
C LYS A 207 3.69 -0.75 -35.71
N ARG A 208 4.87 -0.67 -35.09
CA ARG A 208 5.05 -0.81 -33.64
C ARG A 208 5.90 0.33 -33.11
N ALA A 209 5.57 0.78 -31.93
CA ALA A 209 6.37 1.77 -31.22
C ALA A 209 6.50 1.39 -29.75
N ILE A 210 7.65 1.72 -29.16
CA ILE A 210 7.90 1.56 -27.73
C ILE A 210 7.93 2.94 -27.07
N GLY A 211 7.18 3.10 -26.00
CA GLY A 211 7.21 4.28 -25.16
C GLY A 211 7.51 3.94 -23.72
N VAL A 212 7.89 4.96 -22.98
CA VAL A 212 8.18 4.86 -21.55
C VAL A 212 7.35 5.84 -20.76
N GLY A 213 7.04 5.47 -19.52
CA GLY A 213 6.27 6.32 -18.62
C GLY A 213 6.68 6.15 -17.17
N VAL A 214 6.37 7.15 -16.37
CA VAL A 214 6.62 7.20 -14.94
C VAL A 214 5.35 7.59 -14.20
N GLY A 215 5.09 6.94 -13.08
CA GLY A 215 4.02 7.25 -12.16
C GLY A 215 4.53 7.30 -10.73
N VAL A 216 3.88 8.08 -9.90
CA VAL A 216 4.23 8.22 -8.49
C VAL A 216 3.00 8.02 -7.61
N HIS A 217 3.23 7.51 -6.42
CA HIS A 217 2.21 7.41 -5.41
C HIS A 217 2.82 7.69 -4.05
N GLY A 218 2.13 8.51 -3.26
CA GLY A 218 2.39 8.65 -1.83
C GLY A 218 1.10 8.32 -1.10
N ASN A 219 1.21 7.65 0.01
CA ASN A 219 0.10 7.35 0.91
C ASN A 219 0.54 7.73 2.32
N ALA A 220 -0.37 8.08 3.17
CA ALA A 220 -0.11 8.22 4.59
C ALA A 220 -0.44 6.92 5.31
N ASP A 221 0.42 6.51 6.21
CA ASP A 221 0.11 5.41 7.10
C ASP A 221 -0.96 5.85 8.11
N ILE A 222 -2.14 5.25 8.02
CA ILE A 222 -3.26 5.55 8.90
C ILE A 222 -3.06 4.80 10.21
N GLY A 223 -2.71 5.52 11.27
CA GLY A 223 -2.43 4.91 12.57
C GLY A 223 -3.18 5.55 13.74
N GLU A 224 -4.17 6.40 13.47
CA GLU A 224 -4.89 7.18 14.47
C GLU A 224 -5.68 6.32 15.47
N ASP A 225 -6.11 5.13 15.08
CA ASP A 225 -6.75 4.20 16.00
C ASP A 225 -5.71 3.48 16.86
N PRO A 226 -5.98 3.29 18.17
CA PRO A 226 -5.04 2.61 19.06
C PRO A 226 -4.90 1.13 18.72
N THR A 227 -3.74 0.59 19.07
CA THR A 227 -3.45 -0.84 19.07
C THR A 227 -2.93 -1.24 20.43
N GLU A 228 -3.48 -2.29 21.00
CA GLU A 228 -3.07 -2.87 22.26
C GLU A 228 -2.57 -4.29 22.04
N GLY A 229 -1.52 -4.68 22.77
CA GLY A 229 -0.96 -6.01 22.68
C GLY A 229 -0.12 -6.39 23.88
N PHE A 230 0.12 -7.69 24.02
CA PHE A 230 0.86 -8.26 25.13
C PHE A 230 1.98 -9.19 24.64
N VAL A 231 3.10 -9.17 25.34
CA VAL A 231 4.19 -10.13 25.16
C VAL A 231 4.39 -10.86 26.48
N LYS A 232 4.29 -12.19 26.44
CA LYS A 232 4.44 -13.06 27.60
C LYS A 232 5.73 -13.87 27.49
N LEU A 233 6.55 -13.81 28.54
CA LEU A 233 7.76 -14.59 28.66
C LEU A 233 7.47 -15.80 29.57
N HIS A 234 7.65 -16.98 29.02
CA HIS A 234 7.43 -18.24 29.76
C HIS A 234 8.73 -18.72 30.38
N PRO A 235 8.70 -19.23 31.63
CA PRO A 235 9.90 -19.62 32.37
C PRO A 235 10.82 -20.60 31.64
N PHE A 236 10.25 -21.52 30.87
CA PHE A 236 11.01 -22.57 30.17
C PHE A 236 11.58 -22.13 28.81
N GLY A 237 11.53 -20.84 28.49
CA GLY A 237 12.18 -20.33 27.28
C GLY A 237 11.26 -20.34 26.05
N SER A 238 10.14 -19.64 26.11
CA SER A 238 9.33 -19.28 24.96
C SER A 238 8.69 -17.91 25.17
N VAL A 239 8.34 -17.27 24.08
CA VAL A 239 7.66 -15.96 24.05
C VAL A 239 6.33 -16.10 23.34
N THR A 240 5.26 -15.58 23.93
CA THR A 240 3.95 -15.49 23.27
C THR A 240 3.60 -14.03 23.04
N VAL A 241 3.22 -13.70 21.81
CA VAL A 241 2.67 -12.39 21.42
C VAL A 241 1.15 -12.55 21.29
N GLU A 242 0.40 -11.78 22.07
CA GLU A 242 -1.07 -11.77 22.04
C GLU A 242 -1.54 -10.42 21.49
N MET A 243 -1.96 -10.40 20.25
CA MET A 243 -2.43 -9.20 19.54
C MET A 243 -3.49 -9.56 18.52
N CYS A 244 -4.37 -8.60 18.20
CA CYS A 244 -5.28 -8.72 17.08
C CYS A 244 -4.56 -8.38 15.78
N ILE A 245 -4.02 -9.36 15.06
CA ILE A 245 -3.30 -9.18 13.81
C ILE A 245 -4.03 -9.93 12.70
N GLY A 246 -4.75 -9.20 11.84
CA GLY A 246 -5.40 -9.76 10.67
C GLY A 246 -4.40 -10.42 9.71
N GLU A 247 -4.75 -11.57 9.14
CA GLU A 247 -3.94 -12.20 8.09
C GLU A 247 -4.62 -12.03 6.76
N THR A 248 -4.10 -11.09 5.98
CA THR A 248 -4.61 -10.72 4.65
C THR A 248 -3.65 -11.08 3.51
N GLY A 249 -2.55 -11.77 3.82
CA GLY A 249 -1.49 -12.10 2.88
C GLY A 249 -0.32 -11.10 2.88
N GLY A 250 -0.33 -10.12 3.80
CA GLY A 250 0.74 -9.12 3.95
C GLY A 250 1.93 -9.57 4.81
N ALA A 251 1.92 -10.82 5.31
CA ALA A 251 2.94 -11.39 6.19
C ALA A 251 3.17 -10.60 7.50
N GLN A 252 2.19 -9.86 7.96
CA GLN A 252 2.29 -9.01 9.14
C GLN A 252 2.63 -9.79 10.41
N ARG A 253 2.08 -10.99 10.54
CA ARG A 253 2.39 -11.89 11.67
C ARG A 253 3.87 -12.22 11.73
N HIS A 254 4.47 -12.54 10.60
CA HIS A 254 5.90 -12.83 10.46
C HIS A 254 6.76 -11.62 10.85
N ALA A 255 6.41 -10.43 10.35
CA ALA A 255 7.13 -9.21 10.67
C ALA A 255 7.10 -8.91 12.18
N ILE A 256 5.94 -9.04 12.82
CA ILE A 256 5.80 -8.80 14.26
C ILE A 256 6.57 -9.84 15.08
N GLN A 257 6.55 -11.13 14.70
CA GLN A 257 7.36 -12.15 15.35
C GLN A 257 8.86 -11.84 15.27
N LYS A 258 9.35 -11.39 14.09
CA LYS A 258 10.74 -10.96 13.92
C LYS A 258 11.10 -9.77 14.80
N MET A 259 10.24 -8.75 14.85
CA MET A 259 10.46 -7.58 15.71
C MET A 259 10.56 -7.96 17.20
N VAL A 260 9.68 -8.83 17.67
CA VAL A 260 9.70 -9.30 19.06
C VAL A 260 10.91 -10.18 19.33
N ALA A 261 11.27 -11.07 18.41
CA ALA A 261 12.47 -11.91 18.52
C ALA A 261 13.74 -11.06 18.64
N GLU A 262 13.85 -9.97 17.83
CA GLU A 262 14.96 -9.03 17.87
C GLU A 262 15.04 -8.29 19.20
N VAL A 263 13.92 -7.73 19.71
CA VAL A 263 13.88 -7.05 21.02
C VAL A 263 14.29 -7.98 22.15
N MET A 264 13.80 -9.21 22.12
CA MET A 264 14.07 -10.21 23.16
C MET A 264 15.41 -10.93 22.98
N LYS A 265 16.05 -10.79 21.81
CA LYS A 265 17.26 -11.52 21.39
C LYS A 265 17.09 -13.03 21.53
N VAL A 266 15.98 -13.54 20.99
CA VAL A 266 15.67 -14.97 21.00
C VAL A 266 15.48 -15.49 19.57
N PRO A 267 15.67 -16.78 19.31
CA PRO A 267 15.37 -17.35 18.01
C PRO A 267 13.93 -17.09 17.57
N PHE A 268 13.75 -16.87 16.27
CA PHE A 268 12.42 -16.60 15.67
C PHE A 268 11.39 -17.69 16.05
N ASP A 269 11.77 -18.95 15.99
CA ASP A 269 10.90 -20.09 16.31
C ASP A 269 10.52 -20.15 17.81
N GLY A 270 11.22 -19.42 18.66
CA GLY A 270 10.90 -19.26 20.08
C GLY A 270 9.77 -18.27 20.37
N VAL A 271 9.32 -17.53 19.33
CA VAL A 271 8.22 -16.57 19.45
C VAL A 271 6.96 -17.13 18.81
N GLN A 272 5.93 -17.33 19.60
CA GLN A 272 4.62 -17.78 19.14
C GLN A 272 3.62 -16.63 19.13
N LEU A 273 2.69 -16.66 18.20
CA LEU A 273 1.69 -15.62 18.02
C LEU A 273 0.29 -16.19 18.25
N VAL A 274 -0.39 -15.67 19.28
CA VAL A 274 -1.80 -15.92 19.56
C VAL A 274 -2.59 -14.73 19.01
N ASN A 275 -3.54 -15.00 18.14
CA ASN A 275 -4.16 -13.98 17.32
C ASN A 275 -5.68 -14.09 17.26
N SER A 276 -6.32 -12.93 17.28
CA SER A 276 -7.73 -12.73 16.93
C SER A 276 -8.73 -13.52 17.77
N ASP A 277 -8.49 -13.59 19.07
CA ASP A 277 -9.48 -14.04 20.05
C ASP A 277 -9.92 -12.83 20.89
N THR A 278 -11.18 -12.42 20.75
CA THR A 278 -11.73 -11.26 21.46
C THR A 278 -11.80 -11.42 22.98
N HIS A 279 -11.55 -12.60 23.52
CA HIS A 279 -11.44 -12.84 24.96
C HIS A 279 -10.02 -12.61 25.51
N GLY A 280 -9.00 -12.71 24.66
CA GLY A 280 -7.60 -12.69 25.11
C GLY A 280 -6.73 -11.64 24.44
N THR A 281 -7.14 -11.08 23.30
CA THR A 281 -6.35 -10.06 22.59
C THR A 281 -6.88 -8.65 22.87
N GLY A 282 -5.97 -7.67 22.91
CA GLY A 282 -6.31 -6.26 23.00
C GLY A 282 -6.99 -5.74 21.73
N TYR A 283 -7.46 -4.49 21.79
CA TYR A 283 -8.10 -3.82 20.66
C TYR A 283 -7.12 -3.53 19.53
N ASP A 284 -7.59 -3.70 18.32
CA ASP A 284 -6.98 -3.18 17.10
C ASP A 284 -8.06 -2.87 16.05
N ALA A 285 -7.90 -1.76 15.33
CA ALA A 285 -8.82 -1.34 14.27
C ALA A 285 -8.77 -2.20 13.00
N GLY A 286 -7.81 -3.11 12.90
CA GLY A 286 -7.62 -3.99 11.76
C GLY A 286 -6.47 -3.57 10.82
N MET A 287 -6.25 -4.40 9.81
CA MET A 287 -5.21 -4.21 8.80
C MET A 287 -5.70 -3.26 7.70
N ILE A 288 -5.56 -1.96 7.94
CA ILE A 288 -5.98 -0.86 7.05
C ILE A 288 -4.85 0.16 6.91
N GLY A 289 -4.86 0.97 5.86
CA GLY A 289 -4.01 2.16 5.69
C GLY A 289 -2.50 1.90 5.83
N SER A 290 -2.02 0.72 5.51
CA SER A 290 -0.61 0.31 5.68
C SER A 290 -0.07 0.39 7.13
N ARG A 291 -0.96 0.52 8.13
CA ARG A 291 -0.59 0.75 9.54
C ARG A 291 0.12 -0.42 10.23
N GLY A 292 0.06 -1.61 9.64
CA GLY A 292 0.51 -2.83 10.31
C GLY A 292 1.96 -2.78 10.80
N THR A 293 2.89 -2.34 9.99
CA THR A 293 4.31 -2.25 10.36
C THR A 293 4.56 -1.19 11.41
N ILE A 294 4.04 0.02 11.24
CA ILE A 294 4.27 1.11 12.20
C ILE A 294 3.45 0.89 13.47
N THR A 295 2.14 0.78 13.36
CA THR A 295 1.25 0.82 14.53
C THR A 295 1.29 -0.47 15.32
N MET A 296 1.05 -1.62 14.68
CA MET A 296 1.10 -2.92 15.34
C MET A 296 2.54 -3.29 15.71
N GLY A 297 3.51 -3.00 14.84
CA GLY A 297 4.94 -3.23 15.11
C GLY A 297 5.43 -2.44 16.31
N THR A 298 5.15 -1.14 16.40
CA THR A 298 5.51 -0.32 17.57
C THR A 298 4.84 -0.84 18.85
N CYS A 299 3.57 -1.22 18.78
CA CYS A 299 2.87 -1.81 19.92
C CYS A 299 3.58 -3.09 20.42
N ALA A 300 3.94 -3.99 19.50
CA ALA A 300 4.65 -5.22 19.83
C ALA A 300 6.05 -4.98 20.41
N VAL A 301 6.80 -4.02 19.82
CA VAL A 301 8.12 -3.58 20.31
C VAL A 301 8.01 -3.02 21.73
N ARG A 302 7.03 -2.18 22.00
CA ARG A 302 6.78 -1.65 23.35
C ARG A 302 6.43 -2.75 24.34
N ALA A 303 5.55 -3.69 23.97
CA ALA A 303 5.19 -4.82 24.81
C ALA A 303 6.40 -5.73 25.12
N ALA A 304 7.23 -6.01 24.11
CA ALA A 304 8.45 -6.80 24.28
C ALA A 304 9.47 -6.09 25.18
N ASN A 305 9.68 -4.79 25.00
CA ASN A 305 10.56 -3.99 25.85
C ASN A 305 10.08 -3.94 27.31
N ASP A 306 8.76 -3.80 27.53
CA ASP A 306 8.20 -3.82 28.89
C ASP A 306 8.39 -5.19 29.56
N ALA A 307 8.14 -6.30 28.82
CA ALA A 307 8.39 -7.65 29.32
C ALA A 307 9.88 -7.87 29.65
N ARG A 308 10.78 -7.46 28.72
CA ARG A 308 12.23 -7.55 28.90
C ARG A 308 12.71 -6.75 30.13
N LYS A 309 12.22 -5.52 30.30
CA LYS A 309 12.54 -4.68 31.46
C LYS A 309 12.10 -5.34 32.77
N LYS A 310 10.93 -5.96 32.82
CA LYS A 310 10.44 -6.70 34.00
C LYS A 310 11.32 -7.90 34.30
N LEU A 311 11.71 -8.68 33.31
CA LEU A 311 12.63 -9.82 33.45
C LEU A 311 13.97 -9.36 34.00
N LEU A 312 14.59 -8.33 33.41
CA LEU A 312 15.88 -7.82 33.85
C LEU A 312 15.83 -7.20 35.25
N LYS A 313 14.69 -6.57 35.63
CA LYS A 313 14.50 -6.07 37.01
C LYS A 313 14.48 -7.21 38.01
N MET A 314 13.76 -8.30 37.76
CA MET A 314 13.74 -9.49 38.62
C MET A 314 15.14 -10.12 38.73
N ALA A 315 15.87 -10.16 37.61
CA ALA A 315 17.23 -10.67 37.62
C ALA A 315 18.18 -9.78 38.41
N ALA A 316 18.06 -8.46 38.32
CA ALA A 316 18.85 -7.51 39.08
C ALA A 316 18.66 -7.65 40.60
N GLU A 317 17.42 -7.80 41.03
CA GLU A 317 17.09 -8.09 42.46
C GLU A 317 17.71 -9.40 42.92
N LYS A 318 17.63 -10.47 42.13
CA LYS A 318 18.15 -11.78 42.45
C LYS A 318 19.67 -11.85 42.44
N LEU A 319 20.31 -11.16 41.52
CA LEU A 319 21.77 -11.18 41.38
C LEU A 319 22.46 -10.05 42.17
N HIS A 320 21.71 -9.19 42.83
CA HIS A 320 22.20 -7.98 43.53
C HIS A 320 23.06 -7.07 42.61
N MET A 321 22.59 -6.86 41.39
CA MET A 321 23.24 -6.06 40.33
C MET A 321 22.35 -4.94 39.83
N GLY A 322 22.93 -3.98 39.08
CA GLY A 322 22.17 -2.98 38.37
C GLY A 322 21.40 -3.58 37.19
N VAL A 323 20.19 -3.08 36.90
CA VAL A 323 19.40 -3.52 35.74
C VAL A 323 20.16 -3.28 34.43
N ASP A 324 20.88 -2.15 34.32
CA ASP A 324 21.65 -1.77 33.14
C ASP A 324 22.91 -2.61 32.93
N ASP A 325 23.36 -3.32 33.97
CA ASP A 325 24.51 -4.25 33.91
C ASP A 325 24.13 -5.63 33.37
N LEU A 326 22.82 -5.88 33.15
CA LEU A 326 22.29 -7.17 32.69
C LEU A 326 21.80 -7.10 31.25
N ASP A 327 21.83 -8.24 30.57
CA ASP A 327 21.19 -8.45 29.28
C ASP A 327 20.52 -9.84 29.23
N THR A 328 19.72 -10.08 28.18
CA THR A 328 19.11 -11.37 27.90
C THR A 328 19.31 -11.77 26.45
N GLU A 329 19.62 -13.02 26.19
CA GLU A 329 19.78 -13.63 24.89
C GLU A 329 19.51 -15.13 25.00
N ASP A 330 18.93 -15.74 23.95
CA ASP A 330 18.65 -17.19 23.88
C ASP A 330 17.95 -17.74 25.13
N PHE A 331 16.97 -16.99 25.67
CA PHE A 331 16.21 -17.31 26.89
C PHE A 331 17.05 -17.38 28.18
N LEU A 332 18.24 -16.77 28.14
CA LEU A 332 19.16 -16.70 29.28
C LEU A 332 19.37 -15.22 29.67
N VAL A 333 19.56 -14.96 30.95
CA VAL A 333 19.98 -13.67 31.49
C VAL A 333 21.44 -13.77 31.94
N PHE A 334 22.21 -12.71 31.70
CA PHE A 334 23.63 -12.65 32.04
C PHE A 334 24.09 -11.22 32.36
N PRO A 335 25.13 -11.06 33.19
CA PRO A 335 25.83 -9.79 33.36
C PRO A 335 26.61 -9.43 32.08
N LYS A 336 26.50 -8.18 31.61
CA LYS A 336 27.26 -7.71 30.44
C LYS A 336 28.79 -7.80 30.65
N ALA A 337 29.25 -7.67 31.90
CA ALA A 337 30.67 -7.78 32.27
C ALA A 337 31.17 -9.22 32.29
N ASP A 338 30.29 -10.20 32.45
CA ASP A 338 30.62 -11.64 32.44
C ASP A 338 29.55 -12.43 31.65
N PRO A 339 29.61 -12.43 30.31
CA PRO A 339 28.62 -13.11 29.47
C PRO A 339 28.64 -14.65 29.60
N GLN A 340 29.59 -15.24 30.33
CA GLN A 340 29.64 -16.68 30.60
C GLN A 340 28.73 -17.07 31.75
N MET A 341 28.43 -16.16 32.66
CA MET A 341 27.49 -16.38 33.78
C MET A 341 26.04 -16.27 33.25
N ARG A 342 25.52 -17.34 32.63
CA ARG A 342 24.19 -17.39 32.05
C ARG A 342 23.20 -18.13 32.91
N LEU A 343 22.05 -17.56 33.20
CA LEU A 343 20.97 -18.13 33.95
C LEU A 343 19.70 -18.25 33.11
N PRO A 344 19.06 -19.41 33.02
CA PRO A 344 17.79 -19.55 32.29
C PRO A 344 16.67 -18.74 32.97
N TRP A 345 15.68 -18.32 32.20
CA TRP A 345 14.57 -17.52 32.73
C TRP A 345 13.87 -18.15 33.91
N ILE A 346 13.73 -19.49 33.93
CA ILE A 346 13.17 -20.22 35.09
C ILE A 346 13.97 -19.98 36.38
N ALA A 347 15.28 -19.83 36.28
CA ALA A 347 16.11 -19.51 37.45
C ALA A 347 15.86 -18.08 37.94
N ILE A 348 15.39 -17.17 37.10
CA ILE A 348 15.01 -15.79 37.46
C ILE A 348 13.62 -15.78 38.07
N THR A 349 12.62 -16.36 37.39
CA THR A 349 11.22 -16.37 37.84
C THR A 349 11.02 -17.19 39.12
N GLY A 350 11.82 -18.23 39.34
CA GLY A 350 11.80 -19.07 40.55
C GLY A 350 10.72 -20.14 40.55
N THR A 351 9.67 -20.01 39.73
CA THR A 351 8.60 -21.02 39.62
C THR A 351 8.18 -21.22 38.16
N PRO A 352 7.76 -22.47 37.79
CA PRO A 352 7.29 -22.76 36.44
C PRO A 352 5.99 -22.03 36.04
N GLU A 353 5.20 -21.60 37.01
CA GLU A 353 3.90 -21.00 36.82
C GLU A 353 3.98 -19.47 36.55
N MET A 354 5.11 -18.86 36.83
CA MET A 354 5.27 -17.42 36.76
C MET A 354 5.57 -16.94 35.32
N THR A 355 4.58 -16.41 34.68
CA THR A 355 4.71 -15.75 33.37
C THR A 355 4.92 -14.26 33.56
N ILE A 356 5.91 -13.67 32.86
CA ILE A 356 6.14 -12.23 32.85
C ILE A 356 5.38 -11.64 31.65
N THR A 357 4.46 -10.72 31.91
CA THR A 357 3.67 -10.07 30.86
C THR A 357 4.09 -8.61 30.68
N GLY A 358 4.48 -8.25 29.49
CA GLY A 358 4.66 -6.89 29.03
C GLY A 358 3.45 -6.41 28.25
N MET A 359 3.14 -5.11 28.33
CA MET A 359 2.03 -4.46 27.65
C MET A 359 2.55 -3.40 26.70
N GLY A 360 1.99 -3.36 25.52
CA GLY A 360 2.17 -2.29 24.54
C GLY A 360 0.84 -1.62 24.21
N LEU A 361 0.89 -0.31 24.12
CA LEU A 361 -0.19 0.53 23.61
C LEU A 361 0.44 1.55 22.68
N TYR A 362 -0.10 1.66 21.46
CA TYR A 362 0.36 2.67 20.52
C TYR A 362 -0.79 3.24 19.72
N GLN A 363 -0.74 4.55 19.53
CA GLN A 363 -1.61 5.31 18.65
C GLN A 363 -0.74 6.30 17.91
N GLN A 364 -0.75 6.25 16.59
CA GLN A 364 0.02 7.19 15.77
C GLN A 364 -0.64 8.57 15.82
N ASN A 365 0.14 9.61 16.02
CA ASN A 365 -0.32 11.00 16.15
C ASN A 365 0.35 11.96 15.16
N PHE A 366 1.02 11.41 14.15
CA PHE A 366 1.68 12.18 13.10
C PHE A 366 1.59 11.41 11.79
N ASP A 367 1.75 12.14 10.70
CA ASP A 367 1.72 11.55 9.37
C ASP A 367 3.11 11.07 8.95
N LYS A 368 3.14 9.93 8.31
CA LYS A 368 4.31 9.31 7.69
C LYS A 368 3.97 8.98 6.25
N PRO A 369 4.15 9.92 5.32
CA PRO A 369 3.98 9.60 3.92
C PRO A 369 4.99 8.51 3.53
N ASN A 370 4.48 7.50 2.87
CA ASN A 370 5.30 6.49 2.20
C ASN A 370 5.32 6.76 0.70
N PHE A 371 6.11 6.01 -0.05
CA PHE A 371 6.45 6.32 -1.42
C PHE A 371 6.49 5.08 -2.28
N ALA A 372 5.93 5.18 -3.49
CA ALA A 372 6.19 4.28 -4.59
C ALA A 372 6.35 5.06 -5.90
N LEU A 373 7.32 4.65 -6.69
CA LEU A 373 7.60 5.13 -8.03
C LEU A 373 7.52 3.94 -8.98
N TYR A 374 6.88 4.12 -10.12
CA TYR A 374 6.75 3.06 -11.11
C TYR A 374 7.21 3.54 -12.48
N PHE A 375 8.07 2.77 -13.12
CA PHE A 375 8.45 2.95 -14.51
C PHE A 375 7.87 1.83 -15.35
N ALA A 376 7.36 2.18 -16.52
CA ALA A 376 6.81 1.26 -17.50
C ALA A 376 7.45 1.46 -18.87
N GLU A 377 7.72 0.35 -19.56
CA GLU A 377 8.10 0.31 -20.97
C GLU A 377 7.05 -0.51 -21.73
N VAL A 378 6.36 0.12 -22.67
CA VAL A 378 5.19 -0.45 -23.36
C VAL A 378 5.41 -0.43 -24.87
N GLU A 379 5.21 -1.57 -25.52
CA GLU A 379 5.08 -1.64 -26.99
C GLU A 379 3.60 -1.48 -27.38
N VAL A 380 3.34 -0.65 -28.35
CA VAL A 380 2.02 -0.48 -28.94
C VAL A 380 2.04 -0.90 -30.40
N ASN A 381 1.11 -1.78 -30.79
CA ASN A 381 0.83 -2.05 -32.19
C ASN A 381 -0.04 -0.89 -32.73
N LEU A 382 0.55 -0.09 -33.60
CA LEU A 382 -0.10 1.12 -34.13
C LEU A 382 -1.25 0.83 -35.09
N GLU A 383 -1.36 -0.40 -35.63
CA GLU A 383 -2.47 -0.80 -36.50
C GLU A 383 -3.68 -1.32 -35.69
N THR A 384 -3.44 -2.08 -34.64
CA THR A 384 -4.50 -2.71 -33.84
C THR A 384 -4.83 -1.96 -32.57
N GLY A 385 -3.94 -1.10 -32.08
CA GLY A 385 -4.06 -0.42 -30.78
C GLY A 385 -3.70 -1.29 -29.58
N GLU A 386 -3.22 -2.52 -29.80
CA GLU A 386 -2.83 -3.41 -28.70
C GLU A 386 -1.58 -2.88 -27.99
N ALA A 387 -1.66 -2.74 -26.68
CA ALA A 387 -0.57 -2.33 -25.81
C ALA A 387 -0.04 -3.52 -24.99
N LYS A 388 1.27 -3.73 -25.04
CA LYS A 388 1.96 -4.81 -24.32
C LYS A 388 3.02 -4.22 -23.40
N LEU A 389 2.94 -4.50 -22.11
CA LEU A 389 3.98 -4.13 -21.15
C LEU A 389 5.20 -5.04 -21.36
N LEU A 390 6.33 -4.41 -21.68
CA LEU A 390 7.59 -5.12 -21.96
C LEU A 390 8.47 -5.25 -20.72
N ARG A 391 8.48 -4.22 -19.89
CA ARG A 391 9.27 -4.15 -18.64
C ARG A 391 8.63 -3.16 -17.69
N ALA A 392 8.74 -3.46 -16.41
CA ALA A 392 8.37 -2.54 -15.35
C ALA A 392 9.41 -2.53 -14.23
N LEU A 393 9.47 -1.41 -13.50
CA LEU A 393 10.27 -1.26 -12.30
C LEU A 393 9.47 -0.50 -11.25
N GLU A 394 9.43 -1.03 -10.03
CA GLU A 394 8.91 -0.31 -8.87
C GLU A 394 10.04 0.09 -7.92
N GLY A 395 10.10 1.37 -7.59
CA GLY A 395 11.02 1.95 -6.62
C GLY A 395 10.29 2.40 -5.37
N THR A 396 10.85 2.11 -4.20
CA THR A 396 10.32 2.51 -2.91
C THR A 396 11.42 2.65 -1.87
N ASP A 397 11.11 3.31 -0.78
CA ASP A 397 11.89 3.28 0.46
C ASP A 397 10.95 2.93 1.60
N VAL A 398 11.21 1.81 2.25
CA VAL A 398 10.36 1.26 3.31
C VAL A 398 11.01 1.38 4.69
N GLY A 399 12.09 2.13 4.80
CA GLY A 399 12.94 2.10 5.98
C GLY A 399 13.57 0.73 6.18
N GLN A 400 13.84 0.35 7.41
CA GLN A 400 14.42 -0.97 7.66
C GLN A 400 13.53 -2.09 7.12
N ILE A 401 14.10 -2.94 6.29
CA ILE A 401 13.40 -4.10 5.73
C ILE A 401 13.30 -5.19 6.79
N ILE A 402 12.14 -5.34 7.40
CA ILE A 402 11.89 -6.38 8.42
C ILE A 402 11.88 -7.79 7.81
N ASP A 403 11.35 -7.91 6.59
CA ASP A 403 11.29 -9.18 5.87
C ASP A 403 11.49 -8.96 4.36
N PRO A 404 12.72 -9.19 3.83
CA PRO A 404 13.04 -8.90 2.44
C PRO A 404 12.18 -9.66 1.44
N VAL A 405 11.88 -10.93 1.73
CA VAL A 405 11.06 -11.78 0.84
C VAL A 405 9.64 -11.25 0.75
N ASN A 406 9.06 -10.88 1.89
CA ASN A 406 7.69 -10.41 1.93
C ASN A 406 7.53 -8.99 1.37
N VAL A 407 8.49 -8.09 1.56
CA VAL A 407 8.47 -6.76 0.94
C VAL A 407 8.55 -6.88 -0.58
N ARG A 408 9.47 -7.69 -1.10
CA ARG A 408 9.57 -7.97 -2.53
C ARG A 408 8.29 -8.61 -3.09
N MET A 409 7.72 -9.58 -2.37
CA MET A 409 6.46 -10.24 -2.73
C MET A 409 5.29 -9.24 -2.78
N GLN A 410 5.26 -8.22 -1.92
CA GLN A 410 4.25 -7.15 -1.99
C GLN A 410 4.40 -6.32 -3.28
N ALA A 411 5.63 -5.99 -3.70
CA ALA A 411 5.89 -5.29 -4.96
C ALA A 411 5.49 -6.15 -6.17
N GLU A 412 5.95 -7.39 -6.24
CA GLU A 412 5.64 -8.31 -7.34
C GLU A 412 4.15 -8.68 -7.39
N GLY A 413 3.52 -8.95 -6.26
CA GLY A 413 2.10 -9.30 -6.17
C GLY A 413 1.14 -8.15 -6.48
N SER A 414 1.59 -6.91 -6.34
CA SER A 414 0.80 -5.73 -6.70
C SER A 414 0.71 -5.50 -8.19
N PHE A 415 1.52 -6.19 -8.97
CA PHE A 415 1.52 -6.08 -10.43
C PHE A 415 0.13 -6.37 -11.04
N GLY A 416 -0.53 -7.46 -10.59
CA GLY A 416 -1.89 -7.81 -10.99
C GLY A 416 -2.97 -7.12 -10.15
N ALA A 417 -2.79 -7.07 -8.84
CA ALA A 417 -3.81 -6.54 -7.92
C ALA A 417 -3.68 -5.03 -7.72
N ALA A 418 -4.49 -4.25 -8.40
CA ALA A 418 -4.51 -2.78 -8.37
C ALA A 418 -3.31 -2.11 -9.08
N GLY A 419 -2.58 -2.86 -9.91
CA GLY A 419 -1.39 -2.41 -10.61
C GLY A 419 -1.57 -2.29 -12.12
N ALA A 420 -0.68 -2.94 -12.87
CA ALA A 420 -0.58 -2.82 -14.32
C ALA A 420 -1.84 -3.28 -15.08
N ASP A 421 -2.52 -4.30 -14.58
CA ASP A 421 -3.68 -4.86 -15.28
C ASP A 421 -4.88 -3.91 -15.26
N THR A 422 -5.03 -3.10 -14.21
CA THR A 422 -6.02 -2.01 -14.17
C THR A 422 -5.82 -1.02 -15.32
N ALA A 423 -4.57 -0.80 -15.73
CA ALA A 423 -4.27 0.10 -16.85
C ALA A 423 -4.46 -0.53 -18.22
N LEU A 424 -4.31 -1.84 -18.35
CA LEU A 424 -4.22 -2.50 -19.64
C LEU A 424 -5.54 -3.15 -20.09
N PHE A 425 -6.24 -3.84 -19.19
CA PHE A 425 -7.40 -4.63 -19.63
C PHE A 425 -8.43 -5.01 -18.56
N GLU A 426 -8.21 -4.76 -17.26
CA GLU A 426 -9.23 -5.04 -16.24
C GLU A 426 -10.42 -4.09 -16.39
N GLU A 427 -11.57 -4.61 -16.76
CA GLU A 427 -12.79 -3.84 -16.92
C GLU A 427 -14.03 -4.67 -16.58
N MET A 428 -14.89 -4.12 -15.73
CA MET A 428 -16.24 -4.64 -15.51
C MET A 428 -17.18 -4.08 -16.59
N VAL A 429 -17.31 -4.82 -17.68
CA VAL A 429 -18.11 -4.39 -18.83
C VAL A 429 -19.60 -4.50 -18.52
N MET A 430 -20.30 -3.37 -18.63
CA MET A 430 -21.77 -3.30 -18.41
C MET A 430 -22.53 -3.21 -19.74
N ASP A 431 -23.52 -4.09 -19.90
CA ASP A 431 -24.55 -3.90 -20.91
C ASP A 431 -25.49 -2.76 -20.48
N LYS A 432 -25.37 -1.62 -21.13
CA LYS A 432 -26.14 -0.40 -20.79
C LYS A 432 -27.65 -0.54 -21.02
N LYS A 433 -28.08 -1.47 -21.88
CA LYS A 433 -29.51 -1.72 -22.14
C LYS A 433 -30.14 -2.61 -21.06
N LEU A 434 -29.39 -3.60 -20.62
CA LEU A 434 -29.85 -4.54 -19.60
C LEU A 434 -29.50 -4.11 -18.18
N GLY A 435 -28.59 -3.15 -18.01
CA GLY A 435 -28.12 -2.66 -16.70
C GLY A 435 -27.38 -3.74 -15.89
N ARG A 436 -26.70 -4.68 -16.56
CA ARG A 436 -25.97 -5.77 -15.90
C ARG A 436 -24.55 -5.89 -16.41
N PHE A 437 -23.65 -6.35 -15.56
CA PHE A 437 -22.30 -6.73 -15.97
C PHE A 437 -22.34 -7.99 -16.83
N VAL A 438 -21.64 -7.96 -17.97
CA VAL A 438 -21.48 -9.09 -18.87
C VAL A 438 -20.17 -9.82 -18.67
N SER A 439 -19.18 -9.16 -18.04
CA SER A 439 -17.89 -9.76 -17.66
C SER A 439 -17.89 -10.33 -16.23
N GLY A 440 -19.02 -10.86 -15.76
CA GLY A 440 -19.18 -11.40 -14.41
C GLY A 440 -18.64 -12.82 -14.21
N ASN A 441 -17.61 -13.23 -14.95
CA ASN A 441 -16.98 -14.55 -14.83
C ASN A 441 -15.50 -14.46 -15.24
N MET A 442 -14.72 -15.49 -14.91
CA MET A 442 -13.27 -15.51 -15.17
C MET A 442 -12.88 -15.72 -16.65
N ILE A 443 -13.83 -15.95 -17.56
CA ILE A 443 -13.59 -16.05 -19.00
C ILE A 443 -13.66 -14.65 -19.63
N ASP A 444 -14.68 -13.88 -19.26
CA ASP A 444 -14.95 -12.57 -19.85
C ASP A 444 -14.21 -11.44 -19.13
N TYR A 445 -14.03 -11.54 -17.80
CA TYR A 445 -13.17 -10.63 -17.04
C TYR A 445 -11.70 -10.95 -17.36
N LYS A 446 -11.03 -9.99 -18.00
CA LYS A 446 -9.65 -10.20 -18.44
C LYS A 446 -8.67 -10.01 -17.28
N TRP A 447 -7.81 -10.99 -17.14
CA TRP A 447 -6.76 -11.07 -16.16
C TRP A 447 -5.48 -11.59 -16.80
N ARG A 448 -4.34 -11.10 -16.39
CA ARG A 448 -3.05 -11.56 -16.91
C ARG A 448 -2.80 -13.01 -16.57
N THR A 449 -2.38 -13.78 -17.55
CA THR A 449 -1.87 -15.13 -17.32
C THR A 449 -0.40 -15.10 -16.89
N PHE A 450 0.07 -16.16 -16.27
CA PHE A 450 1.46 -16.23 -15.79
C PHE A 450 2.50 -15.98 -16.89
N ASN A 451 2.25 -16.44 -18.11
CA ASN A 451 3.16 -16.27 -19.25
C ASN A 451 3.21 -14.83 -19.80
N GLU A 452 2.30 -13.97 -19.39
CA GLU A 452 2.22 -12.57 -19.83
C GLU A 452 2.92 -11.60 -18.87
N PHE A 453 3.47 -12.12 -17.76
CA PHE A 453 4.25 -11.29 -16.84
C PHE A 453 5.57 -10.86 -17.50
N PRO A 454 5.81 -9.57 -17.65
CA PRO A 454 7.08 -9.07 -18.16
C PRO A 454 8.16 -9.15 -17.08
N PRO A 455 9.43 -8.95 -17.44
CA PRO A 455 10.48 -8.66 -16.46
C PRO A 455 10.06 -7.51 -15.54
N PHE A 456 10.16 -7.75 -14.24
CA PHE A 456 9.82 -6.79 -13.20
C PHE A 456 11.00 -6.62 -12.24
N ASP A 457 11.48 -5.40 -12.16
CA ASP A 457 12.55 -5.02 -11.25
C ASP A 457 12.00 -4.27 -10.03
N THR A 458 12.70 -4.38 -8.91
CA THR A 458 12.44 -3.58 -7.71
C THR A 458 13.68 -2.85 -7.26
N VAL A 459 13.51 -1.62 -6.77
CA VAL A 459 14.49 -0.88 -5.98
C VAL A 459 13.84 -0.60 -4.64
N ILE A 460 14.33 -1.24 -3.59
CA ILE A 460 13.81 -1.10 -2.24
C ILE A 460 14.93 -0.58 -1.36
N LEU A 461 14.78 0.64 -0.86
CA LEU A 461 15.76 1.30 -0.01
C LEU A 461 15.40 1.20 1.47
N GLU A 462 16.39 1.39 2.32
CA GLU A 462 16.32 1.34 3.78
C GLU A 462 16.69 2.71 4.38
N GLY A 463 15.82 3.69 4.18
CA GLY A 463 15.96 5.01 4.80
C GLY A 463 15.82 4.95 6.32
N GLN A 464 16.32 5.98 6.98
CA GLN A 464 16.23 6.11 8.44
C GLN A 464 15.04 7.01 8.81
N PHE A 465 13.90 6.37 9.12
CA PHE A 465 12.70 7.10 9.51
C PHE A 465 12.50 7.10 11.02
N ASP A 466 11.88 8.15 11.52
CA ASP A 466 11.58 8.32 12.94
C ASP A 466 10.36 7.46 13.34
N THR A 467 10.54 6.13 13.43
CA THR A 467 9.54 5.18 13.91
C THR A 467 10.13 4.24 14.95
N GLU A 468 9.35 3.90 15.98
CA GLU A 468 9.77 2.93 17.00
C GLU A 468 9.74 1.46 16.50
N SER A 469 9.18 1.21 15.32
CA SER A 469 9.15 -0.08 14.64
C SER A 469 10.41 -0.31 13.80
N PHE A 470 11.58 -0.13 14.37
CA PHE A 470 12.88 -0.28 13.70
C PHE A 470 13.04 0.62 12.48
N HIS A 471 12.56 1.86 12.53
CA HIS A 471 12.61 2.81 11.42
C HIS A 471 11.86 2.37 10.15
N ALA A 472 11.02 1.33 10.24
CA ALA A 472 10.27 0.80 9.10
C ALA A 472 9.02 1.64 8.80
N LEU A 473 8.61 1.64 7.52
CA LEU A 473 7.35 2.20 7.02
C LEU A 473 6.42 1.09 6.51
N GLY A 474 5.14 1.41 6.39
CA GLY A 474 4.17 0.53 5.76
C GLY A 474 4.31 0.51 4.24
N PHE A 475 4.05 -0.64 3.61
CA PHE A 475 4.18 -0.83 2.16
C PHE A 475 2.93 -1.46 1.51
N GLY A 476 1.90 -1.74 2.31
CA GLY A 476 0.75 -2.55 1.88
C GLY A 476 -0.08 -1.93 0.76
N GLU A 477 -0.30 -0.63 0.73
CA GLU A 477 -1.25 0.03 -0.17
C GLU A 477 -0.60 0.85 -1.28
N ILE A 478 0.65 1.26 -1.12
CA ILE A 478 1.32 2.08 -2.14
C ILE A 478 1.84 1.27 -3.32
N SER A 479 2.26 0.03 -3.07
CA SER A 479 2.82 -0.82 -4.11
C SER A 479 1.81 -1.07 -5.23
N GLY A 480 2.27 -0.94 -6.47
CA GLY A 480 1.47 -1.06 -7.69
C GLY A 480 0.54 0.12 -8.01
N SER A 481 0.20 0.93 -7.03
CA SER A 481 -0.73 2.05 -7.22
C SER A 481 -0.28 3.10 -8.26
N PRO A 482 1.02 3.37 -8.48
CA PRO A 482 1.46 4.27 -9.54
C PRO A 482 1.50 3.64 -10.95
N ALA A 483 1.35 2.32 -11.08
CA ALA A 483 1.47 1.62 -12.35
C ALA A 483 0.46 2.10 -13.42
N PRO A 484 -0.84 2.33 -13.12
CA PRO A 484 -1.79 2.78 -14.13
C PRO A 484 -1.38 4.09 -14.80
N SER A 485 -0.92 5.07 -14.04
CA SER A 485 -0.47 6.36 -14.60
C SER A 485 0.83 6.23 -15.40
N ALA A 486 1.77 5.40 -14.95
CA ALA A 486 3.00 5.11 -15.68
C ALA A 486 2.72 4.44 -17.03
N ILE A 487 1.83 3.46 -17.06
CA ILE A 487 1.47 2.73 -18.28
C ILE A 487 0.70 3.64 -19.25
N LEU A 488 -0.27 4.42 -18.76
CA LEU A 488 -0.99 5.38 -19.57
C LEU A 488 -0.05 6.37 -20.25
N MET A 489 0.94 6.86 -19.49
CA MET A 489 1.98 7.74 -20.02
C MET A 489 2.86 7.02 -21.05
N ALA A 490 3.28 5.77 -20.79
CA ALA A 490 4.09 5.01 -21.73
C ALA A 490 3.36 4.75 -23.06
N VAL A 491 2.06 4.40 -23.00
CA VAL A 491 1.23 4.27 -24.20
C VAL A 491 1.13 5.60 -24.95
N SER A 492 0.88 6.70 -24.23
CA SER A 492 0.82 8.05 -24.82
C SER A 492 2.13 8.44 -25.50
N ASN A 493 3.27 8.10 -24.88
CA ASN A 493 4.60 8.33 -25.43
C ASN A 493 4.85 7.47 -26.69
N ALA A 494 4.47 6.19 -26.66
CA ALA A 494 4.62 5.30 -27.82
C ALA A 494 3.85 5.77 -29.06
N ILE A 495 2.62 6.28 -28.87
CA ILE A 495 1.77 6.70 -29.99
C ILE A 495 1.92 8.18 -30.35
N GLY A 496 2.71 8.95 -29.60
CA GLY A 496 2.96 10.38 -29.84
C GLY A 496 1.76 11.30 -29.56
N THR A 497 0.72 10.77 -28.89
CA THR A 497 -0.48 11.56 -28.55
C THR A 497 -0.99 11.16 -27.16
N GLU A 498 -1.76 12.04 -26.54
CA GLU A 498 -2.25 11.83 -25.18
C GLU A 498 -3.42 10.85 -25.10
N VAL A 499 -3.27 9.79 -24.32
CA VAL A 499 -4.36 8.91 -23.89
C VAL A 499 -4.89 9.45 -22.55
N LYS A 500 -6.21 9.58 -22.42
CA LYS A 500 -6.86 10.24 -21.28
C LYS A 500 -7.68 9.30 -20.38
N GLU A 501 -7.75 8.03 -20.75
CA GLU A 501 -8.55 7.04 -20.02
C GLU A 501 -7.88 5.68 -20.03
N TYR A 502 -8.18 4.89 -19.02
CA TYR A 502 -7.78 3.48 -18.92
C TYR A 502 -8.96 2.62 -18.42
N PRO A 503 -8.95 1.30 -18.67
CA PRO A 503 -7.84 0.54 -19.27
C PRO A 503 -7.55 1.00 -20.71
N THR A 504 -6.26 0.93 -21.08
CA THR A 504 -5.76 1.31 -22.42
C THR A 504 -6.06 0.21 -23.44
N THR A 505 -7.33 -0.11 -23.58
CA THR A 505 -7.79 -1.12 -24.55
C THR A 505 -7.48 -0.68 -25.99
N PRO A 506 -7.43 -1.62 -26.96
CA PRO A 506 -7.25 -1.27 -28.37
C PRO A 506 -8.18 -0.15 -28.86
N THR A 507 -9.43 -0.16 -28.43
CA THR A 507 -10.41 0.88 -28.78
C THR A 507 -9.99 2.25 -28.25
N VAL A 508 -9.55 2.33 -27.00
CA VAL A 508 -9.08 3.58 -26.37
C VAL A 508 -7.86 4.13 -27.12
N VAL A 509 -6.89 3.27 -27.40
CA VAL A 509 -5.66 3.65 -28.10
C VAL A 509 -5.95 4.13 -29.53
N LEU A 510 -6.75 3.38 -30.29
CA LEU A 510 -7.12 3.75 -31.67
C LEU A 510 -7.93 5.06 -31.73
N LYS A 511 -8.80 5.32 -30.74
CA LYS A 511 -9.50 6.61 -30.61
C LYS A 511 -8.52 7.76 -30.35
N ALA A 512 -7.58 7.57 -29.42
CA ALA A 512 -6.56 8.58 -29.13
C ALA A 512 -5.70 8.91 -30.36
N MET A 513 -5.43 7.91 -31.21
CA MET A 513 -4.74 8.08 -32.49
C MET A 513 -5.63 8.68 -33.60
N GLY A 514 -6.93 8.89 -33.37
CA GLY A 514 -7.86 9.36 -34.38
C GLY A 514 -8.18 8.37 -35.52
N LYS A 515 -7.87 7.07 -35.31
CA LYS A 515 -8.10 6.01 -36.31
C LYS A 515 -9.53 5.48 -36.31
N ILE A 516 -10.23 5.63 -35.19
CA ILE A 516 -11.66 5.31 -35.05
C ILE A 516 -12.37 6.44 -34.29
N LYS A 517 -13.71 6.49 -34.42
CA LYS A 517 -14.57 7.51 -33.75
C LYS A 517 -14.96 7.09 -32.33
#